data_4505ab4b64606de032a201ce6d35aa4c
#
_entry.id   4505ab4b64606de032a201ce6d35aa4c
#
_cell.length_a   1.000
_cell.length_b   1.000
_cell.length_c   1.000
_cell.angle_alpha   90.00
_cell.angle_beta   90.00
_cell.angle_gamma   90.00
#
_symmetry.space_group_name_H-M   'P 1'
#
loop_
_entity.id
_entity.type
_entity.pdbx_description
1 polymer ?
#
loop_
_entity_poly.entity_id
_entity_poly.type
_entity_poly.pdbx_seq_one_letter_code
_entity_poly.pdbx_strand_id
1 'polypeptide(L)'
;HWMHILTEIKNRGVNDVLMLVCDGLRGLPDAVETVWPRTVVQTCVVHLLRNSFRYATRQDWDKIAKLLKPVYTAPTEEAALERFAEFAETWGRKYPAIVRLWENAWEEFTPFLRFDAEIRRIVCTTNAIESVNARIRRAVKARGHFPNETAALKCVYMAIMSLDPTGRGQTRWTSRWKTALNAFDITFDGRLSAARQ
;
A
#
# COMPACT_ATOMS: atom_id res chain seq x y z
N HIS A 1 18.05 8.45 -3.19
CA HIS A 1 16.94 8.75 -4.11
C HIS A 1 15.62 9.00 -3.35
N TRP A 2 15.13 8.07 -2.52
CA TRP A 2 13.88 8.26 -1.75
C TRP A 2 13.95 9.43 -0.79
N MET A 3 15.03 9.59 -0.05
CA MET A 3 15.23 10.70 0.87
C MET A 3 15.00 12.07 0.18
N HIS A 4 15.58 12.26 -0.99
CA HIS A 4 15.39 13.49 -1.76
C HIS A 4 13.91 13.71 -2.14
N ILE A 5 13.23 12.67 -2.68
CA ILE A 5 11.82 12.77 -3.09
C ILE A 5 10.92 13.10 -1.89
N LEU A 6 11.10 12.40 -0.76
CA LEU A 6 10.28 12.61 0.44
C LEU A 6 10.52 13.97 1.07
N THR A 7 11.79 14.44 1.09
CA THR A 7 12.14 15.79 1.55
C THR A 7 11.49 16.86 0.67
N GLU A 8 11.49 16.69 -0.65
CA GLU A 8 10.78 17.59 -1.56
C GLU A 8 9.27 17.64 -1.30
N ILE A 9 8.65 16.49 -1.05
CA ILE A 9 7.22 16.40 -0.70
C ILE A 9 6.96 17.14 0.63
N LYS A 10 7.82 16.96 1.63
CA LYS A 10 7.73 17.67 2.90
C LYS A 10 7.87 19.17 2.74
N ASN A 11 8.85 19.63 1.97
CA ASN A 11 9.08 21.05 1.69
C ASN A 11 7.91 21.71 0.93
N ARG A 12 7.11 20.92 0.22
CA ARG A 12 5.89 21.38 -0.44
C ARG A 12 4.66 21.38 0.48
N GLY A 13 4.83 21.16 1.77
CA GLY A 13 3.79 21.32 2.78
C GLY A 13 3.19 20.02 3.32
N VAL A 14 3.71 18.84 2.95
CA VAL A 14 3.28 17.58 3.57
C VAL A 14 4.05 17.38 4.87
N ASN A 15 3.55 17.96 5.95
CA ASN A 15 4.23 18.00 7.24
C ASN A 15 4.11 16.68 8.01
N ASP A 16 3.06 15.90 7.77
CA ASP A 16 2.80 14.63 8.46
C ASP A 16 2.22 13.59 7.50
N VAL A 17 2.60 12.33 7.71
CA VAL A 17 2.09 11.16 6.98
C VAL A 17 1.70 10.11 8.02
N LEU A 18 0.43 9.72 8.03
CA LEU A 18 -0.07 8.75 9.01
C LEU A 18 0.44 7.34 8.73
N MET A 19 0.37 6.93 7.48
CA MET A 19 0.73 5.58 7.04
C MET A 19 1.31 5.61 5.62
N LEU A 20 2.35 4.82 5.40
CA LEU A 20 2.89 4.49 4.09
C LEU A 20 2.67 3.02 3.81
N VAL A 21 2.03 2.71 2.69
CA VAL A 21 1.90 1.33 2.20
C VAL A 21 2.78 1.15 0.97
N CYS A 22 3.71 0.21 1.04
CA CYS A 22 4.65 -0.06 -0.07
C CYS A 22 4.81 -1.56 -0.32
N ASP A 23 5.44 -1.91 -1.42
CA ASP A 23 5.66 -3.28 -1.87
C ASP A 23 7.10 -3.79 -1.61
N GLY A 24 7.72 -3.33 -0.52
CA GLY A 24 9.07 -3.74 -0.11
C GLY A 24 10.18 -3.02 -0.89
N LEU A 25 9.96 -1.77 -1.26
CA LEU A 25 10.97 -0.94 -1.94
C LEU A 25 12.14 -0.63 -1.00
N ARG A 26 13.33 -1.10 -1.35
CA ARG A 26 14.54 -0.91 -0.55
C ARG A 26 14.83 0.56 -0.28
N GLY A 27 15.11 0.89 0.97
CA GLY A 27 15.47 2.22 1.44
C GLY A 27 14.31 3.22 1.48
N LEU A 28 13.08 2.82 1.11
CA LEU A 28 11.91 3.67 1.27
C LEU A 28 11.45 3.72 2.75
N PRO A 29 11.35 2.60 3.48
CA PRO A 29 11.05 2.63 4.91
C PRO A 29 12.00 3.54 5.70
N ASP A 30 13.31 3.37 5.56
CA ASP A 30 14.34 4.16 6.26
C ASP A 30 14.23 5.66 5.93
N ALA A 31 13.96 5.99 4.68
CA ALA A 31 13.77 7.37 4.25
C ALA A 31 12.49 7.99 4.85
N VAL A 32 11.41 7.22 4.95
CA VAL A 32 10.16 7.65 5.58
C VAL A 32 10.35 7.88 7.07
N GLU A 33 11.01 6.95 7.78
CA GLU A 33 11.31 7.08 9.20
C GLU A 33 12.13 8.34 9.49
N THR A 34 13.09 8.66 8.62
CA THR A 34 13.90 9.88 8.73
C THR A 34 13.08 11.16 8.52
N VAL A 35 12.21 11.19 7.51
CA VAL A 35 11.45 12.40 7.14
C VAL A 35 10.21 12.59 8.01
N TRP A 36 9.49 11.49 8.31
CA TRP A 36 8.28 11.45 9.14
C TRP A 36 8.33 10.29 10.14
N PRO A 37 9.03 10.45 11.27
CA PRO A 37 9.31 9.36 12.21
C PRO A 37 8.07 8.75 12.89
N ARG A 38 6.91 9.41 12.80
CA ARG A 38 5.64 8.90 13.34
C ARG A 38 4.80 8.15 12.29
N THR A 39 5.32 7.95 11.09
CA THR A 39 4.61 7.23 10.02
C THR A 39 4.65 5.74 10.29
N VAL A 40 3.49 5.08 10.21
CA VAL A 40 3.43 3.62 10.21
C VAL A 40 3.77 3.14 8.80
N VAL A 41 4.85 2.38 8.67
CA VAL A 41 5.21 1.73 7.41
C VAL A 41 4.56 0.35 7.36
N GLN A 42 3.90 0.05 6.26
CA GLN A 42 3.13 -1.16 6.06
C GLN A 42 3.47 -1.82 4.73
N THR A 43 3.81 -3.10 4.76
CA THR A 43 3.93 -3.89 3.53
C THR A 43 2.56 -4.14 2.90
N CYS A 44 2.45 -3.93 1.60
CA CYS A 44 1.22 -4.17 0.86
C CYS A 44 0.88 -5.66 0.81
N VAL A 45 -0.20 -6.05 1.48
CA VAL A 45 -0.70 -7.44 1.54
C VAL A 45 -0.98 -8.01 0.16
N VAL A 46 -1.52 -7.19 -0.75
CA VAL A 46 -1.82 -7.62 -2.13
C VAL A 46 -0.54 -7.98 -2.89
N HIS A 47 0.52 -7.19 -2.72
CA HIS A 47 1.81 -7.50 -3.35
C HIS A 47 2.50 -8.69 -2.68
N LEU A 48 2.41 -8.83 -1.36
CA LEU A 48 2.92 -9.99 -0.65
C LEU A 48 2.26 -11.28 -1.15
N LEU A 49 0.94 -11.28 -1.31
CA LEU A 49 0.20 -12.41 -1.87
C LEU A 49 0.57 -12.68 -3.34
N ARG A 50 0.65 -11.65 -4.18
CA ARG A 50 1.10 -11.80 -5.59
C ARG A 50 2.51 -12.36 -5.68
N ASN A 51 3.41 -11.93 -4.80
CA ASN A 51 4.78 -12.45 -4.75
C ASN A 51 4.82 -13.92 -4.32
N SER A 52 3.90 -14.35 -3.44
CA SER A 52 3.77 -15.76 -3.06
C SER A 52 3.50 -16.65 -4.27
N PHE A 53 2.66 -16.22 -5.20
CA PHE A 53 2.33 -16.98 -6.42
C PHE A 53 3.51 -17.17 -7.37
N ARG A 54 4.53 -16.34 -7.29
CA ARG A 54 5.75 -16.49 -8.12
C ARG A 54 6.56 -17.73 -7.75
N TYR A 55 6.37 -18.26 -6.54
CA TYR A 55 7.05 -19.45 -6.03
C TYR A 55 6.21 -20.73 -6.14
N ALA A 56 4.95 -20.62 -6.65
CA ALA A 56 4.03 -21.72 -6.70
C ALA A 56 3.57 -22.02 -8.13
N THR A 57 3.22 -23.29 -8.38
CA THR A 57 2.55 -23.68 -9.63
C THR A 57 1.14 -23.09 -9.68
N ARG A 58 0.68 -22.76 -10.88
CA ARG A 58 -0.63 -22.13 -11.09
C ARG A 58 -1.81 -22.94 -10.55
N GLN A 59 -1.67 -24.27 -10.55
CA GLN A 59 -2.69 -25.19 -10.01
C GLN A 59 -2.92 -25.04 -8.51
N ASP A 60 -1.91 -24.55 -7.77
CA ASP A 60 -1.99 -24.41 -6.31
C ASP A 60 -2.33 -22.97 -5.86
N TRP A 61 -2.41 -22.00 -6.78
CA TRP A 61 -2.63 -20.60 -6.44
C TRP A 61 -3.90 -20.38 -5.61
N ASP A 62 -5.03 -20.96 -6.05
CA ASP A 62 -6.32 -20.79 -5.34
C ASP A 62 -6.28 -21.42 -3.94
N LYS A 63 -5.61 -22.56 -3.79
CA LYS A 63 -5.46 -23.24 -2.50
C LYS A 63 -4.56 -22.43 -1.55
N ILE A 64 -3.46 -21.91 -2.07
CA ILE A 64 -2.53 -21.02 -1.34
C ILE A 64 -3.26 -19.74 -0.92
N ALA A 65 -3.96 -19.08 -1.85
CA ALA A 65 -4.75 -17.88 -1.55
C ALA A 65 -5.81 -18.12 -0.48
N LYS A 66 -6.49 -19.27 -0.54
CA LYS A 66 -7.52 -19.65 0.42
C LYS A 66 -6.96 -19.83 1.84
N LEU A 67 -5.76 -20.41 1.98
CA LEU A 67 -5.11 -20.61 3.28
C LEU A 67 -4.38 -19.35 3.79
N LEU A 68 -3.89 -18.48 2.92
CA LEU A 68 -3.29 -17.22 3.31
C LEU A 68 -4.34 -16.13 3.66
N LYS A 69 -5.56 -16.24 3.13
CA LYS A 69 -6.63 -15.27 3.42
C LYS A 69 -6.92 -15.11 4.91
N PRO A 70 -7.09 -16.18 5.71
CA PRO A 70 -7.29 -16.08 7.15
C PRO A 70 -6.13 -15.38 7.88
N VAL A 71 -4.91 -15.45 7.38
CA VAL A 71 -3.74 -14.80 7.98
C VAL A 71 -3.90 -13.28 7.97
N TYR A 72 -4.18 -12.68 6.81
CA TYR A 72 -4.28 -11.23 6.69
C TYR A 72 -5.69 -10.68 7.00
N THR A 73 -6.67 -11.53 7.25
CA THR A 73 -8.00 -11.13 7.73
C THR A 73 -8.22 -11.44 9.21
N ALA A 74 -7.21 -11.97 9.90
CA ALA A 74 -7.27 -12.28 11.31
C ALA A 74 -7.62 -11.04 12.16
N PRO A 75 -8.33 -11.22 13.28
CA PRO A 75 -8.69 -10.11 14.16
C PRO A 75 -7.47 -9.56 14.92
N THR A 76 -6.50 -10.42 15.24
CA THR A 76 -5.29 -10.07 15.99
C THR A 76 -4.05 -10.68 15.36
N GLU A 77 -2.87 -10.23 15.80
CA GLU A 77 -1.59 -10.77 15.34
C GLU A 77 -1.39 -12.22 15.77
N GLU A 78 -1.82 -12.58 16.98
CA GLU A 78 -1.75 -13.96 17.51
C GLU A 78 -2.59 -14.90 16.64
N ALA A 79 -3.83 -14.51 16.32
CA ALA A 79 -4.68 -15.29 15.43
C ALA A 79 -4.09 -15.39 14.00
N ALA A 80 -3.45 -14.35 13.52
CA ALA A 80 -2.73 -14.38 12.24
C ALA A 80 -1.58 -15.38 12.27
N LEU A 81 -0.82 -15.42 13.36
CA LEU A 81 0.32 -16.33 13.53
C LEU A 81 -0.14 -17.79 13.55
N GLU A 82 -1.25 -18.11 14.26
CA GLU A 82 -1.85 -19.44 14.26
C GLU A 82 -2.24 -19.87 12.83
N ARG A 83 -2.91 -19.00 12.08
CA ARG A 83 -3.30 -19.29 10.70
C ARG A 83 -2.09 -19.44 9.77
N PHE A 84 -1.05 -18.67 10.02
CA PHE A 84 0.19 -18.81 9.26
C PHE A 84 0.92 -20.11 9.57
N ALA A 85 0.91 -20.58 10.81
CA ALA A 85 1.44 -21.88 11.18
C ALA A 85 0.72 -23.03 10.45
N GLU A 86 -0.61 -22.98 10.35
CA GLU A 86 -1.42 -23.93 9.55
C GLU A 86 -1.00 -23.93 8.07
N PHE A 87 -0.75 -22.74 7.52
CA PHE A 87 -0.25 -22.59 6.14
C PHE A 87 1.14 -23.20 6.00
N ALA A 88 2.05 -22.92 6.93
CA ALA A 88 3.43 -23.42 6.91
C ALA A 88 3.48 -24.94 7.04
N GLU A 89 2.64 -25.54 7.88
CA GLU A 89 2.51 -26.99 8.01
C GLU A 89 2.03 -27.65 6.69
N THR A 90 1.01 -27.04 6.06
CA THR A 90 0.42 -27.59 4.82
C THR A 90 1.33 -27.44 3.61
N TRP A 91 1.96 -26.27 3.45
CA TRP A 91 2.66 -25.89 2.22
C TRP A 91 4.16 -25.70 2.37
N GLY A 92 4.68 -25.63 3.60
CA GLY A 92 6.10 -25.31 3.85
C GLY A 92 7.08 -26.30 3.25
N ARG A 93 6.72 -27.59 3.22
CA ARG A 93 7.55 -28.62 2.55
C ARG A 93 7.61 -28.42 1.04
N LYS A 94 6.48 -28.04 0.40
CA LYS A 94 6.41 -27.88 -1.05
C LYS A 94 6.88 -26.51 -1.51
N TYR A 95 6.57 -25.47 -0.75
CA TYR A 95 6.85 -24.08 -1.09
C TYR A 95 7.55 -23.32 0.05
N PRO A 96 8.75 -23.74 0.49
CA PRO A 96 9.44 -23.11 1.62
C PRO A 96 9.78 -21.64 1.36
N ALA A 97 9.88 -21.23 0.10
CA ALA A 97 10.14 -19.84 -0.28
C ALA A 97 8.96 -18.92 0.05
N ILE A 98 7.72 -19.42 0.01
CA ILE A 98 6.55 -18.64 0.42
C ILE A 98 6.56 -18.43 1.93
N VAL A 99 6.86 -19.47 2.70
CA VAL A 99 6.95 -19.36 4.16
C VAL A 99 7.98 -18.29 4.55
N ARG A 100 9.21 -18.39 4.02
CA ARG A 100 10.26 -17.39 4.26
C ARG A 100 9.88 -15.98 3.82
N LEU A 101 9.14 -15.85 2.72
CA LEU A 101 8.67 -14.55 2.24
C LEU A 101 7.75 -13.87 3.27
N TRP A 102 6.83 -14.61 3.87
CA TRP A 102 5.92 -14.09 4.88
C TRP A 102 6.59 -13.89 6.24
N GLU A 103 7.48 -14.80 6.65
CA GLU A 103 8.29 -14.62 7.87
C GLU A 103 9.13 -13.35 7.80
N ASN A 104 9.83 -13.11 6.69
CA ASN A 104 10.65 -11.92 6.50
C ASN A 104 9.85 -10.62 6.44
N ALA A 105 8.59 -10.68 6.00
CA ALA A 105 7.70 -9.53 5.91
C ALA A 105 6.84 -9.35 7.17
N TRP A 106 6.94 -10.23 8.16
CA TRP A 106 5.99 -10.33 9.26
C TRP A 106 5.87 -9.02 10.05
N GLU A 107 6.97 -8.46 10.49
CA GLU A 107 7.00 -7.22 11.27
C GLU A 107 6.47 -6.00 10.49
N GLU A 108 6.69 -5.98 9.17
CA GLU A 108 6.18 -4.92 8.30
C GLU A 108 4.73 -5.16 7.85
N PHE A 109 4.23 -6.39 7.96
CA PHE A 109 2.88 -6.79 7.57
C PHE A 109 1.87 -6.65 8.72
N THR A 110 2.24 -7.07 9.93
CA THR A 110 1.32 -7.18 11.07
C THR A 110 0.80 -5.85 11.65
N PRO A 111 1.46 -4.68 11.50
CA PRO A 111 0.94 -3.43 12.05
C PRO A 111 -0.51 -3.13 11.63
N PHE A 112 -0.93 -3.51 10.42
CA PHE A 112 -2.29 -3.24 9.95
C PHE A 112 -3.36 -4.07 10.68
N LEU A 113 -2.99 -5.20 11.28
CA LEU A 113 -3.91 -6.03 12.07
C LEU A 113 -4.40 -5.33 13.36
N ARG A 114 -3.69 -4.29 13.79
CA ARG A 114 -4.08 -3.46 14.95
C ARG A 114 -5.15 -2.43 14.63
N PHE A 115 -5.40 -2.17 13.34
CA PHE A 115 -6.38 -1.20 12.89
C PHE A 115 -7.77 -1.82 12.78
N ASP A 116 -8.80 -0.99 12.91
CA ASP A 116 -10.17 -1.43 12.69
C ASP A 116 -10.44 -1.80 11.22
N ALA A 117 -11.59 -2.44 10.97
CA ALA A 117 -11.95 -2.95 9.67
C ALA A 117 -12.00 -1.88 8.57
N GLU A 118 -12.36 -0.63 8.91
CA GLU A 118 -12.47 0.46 7.94
C GLU A 118 -11.10 0.91 7.44
N ILE A 119 -10.12 1.02 8.35
CA ILE A 119 -8.72 1.33 7.99
C ILE A 119 -8.13 0.18 7.19
N ARG A 120 -8.29 -1.07 7.66
CA ARG A 120 -7.77 -2.26 6.96
C ARG A 120 -8.30 -2.36 5.53
N ARG A 121 -9.57 -2.07 5.33
CA ARG A 121 -10.20 -2.08 4.00
C ARG A 121 -9.55 -1.10 3.03
N ILE A 122 -9.14 0.07 3.50
CA ILE A 122 -8.44 1.07 2.66
C ILE A 122 -7.00 0.65 2.41
N VAL A 123 -6.29 0.28 3.47
CA VAL A 123 -4.88 -0.10 3.41
C VAL A 123 -4.64 -1.33 2.53
N CYS A 124 -5.57 -2.29 2.53
CA CYS A 124 -5.51 -3.49 1.70
C CYS A 124 -5.96 -3.27 0.25
N THR A 125 -6.44 -2.08 -0.13
CA THR A 125 -6.86 -1.83 -1.52
C THR A 125 -5.76 -1.11 -2.30
N THR A 126 -5.37 -1.69 -3.43
CA THR A 126 -4.48 -1.04 -4.42
C THR A 126 -5.25 -0.27 -5.48
N ASN A 127 -6.59 -0.27 -5.41
CA ASN A 127 -7.47 0.24 -6.48
C ASN A 127 -7.19 1.71 -6.87
N ALA A 128 -6.86 2.57 -5.90
CA ALA A 128 -6.56 3.96 -6.18
C ALA A 128 -5.25 4.10 -6.96
N ILE A 129 -4.19 3.43 -6.49
CA ILE A 129 -2.86 3.45 -7.13
C ILE A 129 -2.93 2.77 -8.50
N GLU A 130 -3.60 1.63 -8.59
CA GLU A 130 -3.79 0.91 -9.87
C GLU A 130 -4.57 1.75 -10.88
N SER A 131 -5.60 2.48 -10.44
CA SER A 131 -6.38 3.39 -11.29
C SER A 131 -5.52 4.53 -11.85
N VAL A 132 -4.73 5.19 -10.99
CA VAL A 132 -3.79 6.24 -11.39
C VAL A 132 -2.76 5.69 -12.38
N ASN A 133 -2.12 4.58 -12.03
CA ASN A 133 -1.12 3.93 -12.89
C ASN A 133 -1.70 3.51 -14.23
N ALA A 134 -2.94 2.98 -14.27
CA ALA A 134 -3.60 2.60 -15.52
C ALA A 134 -3.84 3.82 -16.43
N ARG A 135 -4.20 4.97 -15.87
CA ARG A 135 -4.37 6.21 -16.65
C ARG A 135 -3.04 6.74 -17.17
N ILE A 136 -2.01 6.78 -16.34
CA ILE A 136 -0.67 7.17 -16.78
C ILE A 136 -0.19 6.27 -17.92
N ARG A 137 -0.27 4.95 -17.75
CA ARG A 137 0.12 3.99 -18.79
C ARG A 137 -0.68 4.17 -20.08
N ARG A 138 -1.98 4.44 -19.98
CA ARG A 138 -2.83 4.70 -21.17
C ARG A 138 -2.39 5.96 -21.90
N ALA A 139 -2.13 7.06 -21.19
CA ALA A 139 -1.67 8.32 -21.75
C ALA A 139 -0.30 8.17 -22.42
N VAL A 140 0.65 7.52 -21.73
CA VAL A 140 1.98 7.24 -22.25
C VAL A 140 1.93 6.36 -23.50
N LYS A 141 1.14 5.27 -23.45
CA LYS A 141 0.97 4.35 -24.59
C LYS A 141 0.33 5.04 -25.79
N ALA A 142 -0.68 5.87 -25.58
CA ALA A 142 -1.36 6.61 -26.66
C ALA A 142 -0.41 7.59 -27.36
N ARG A 143 0.57 8.13 -26.64
CA ARG A 143 1.57 9.06 -27.22
C ARG A 143 2.70 8.34 -27.95
N GLY A 144 3.02 7.13 -27.56
CA GLY A 144 4.01 6.24 -28.17
C GLY A 144 5.45 6.67 -27.95
N HIS A 145 5.86 7.84 -28.45
CA HIS A 145 7.23 8.35 -28.35
C HIS A 145 7.31 9.74 -27.71
N PHE A 146 8.37 10.00 -26.95
CA PHE A 146 8.66 11.31 -26.37
C PHE A 146 10.01 11.82 -26.87
N PRO A 147 10.09 13.06 -27.41
CA PRO A 147 11.32 13.62 -27.91
C PRO A 147 12.34 13.92 -26.80
N ASN A 148 11.87 14.15 -25.58
CA ASN A 148 12.71 14.42 -24.40
C ASN A 148 11.94 14.12 -23.11
N GLU A 149 12.67 14.16 -21.98
CA GLU A 149 12.13 13.91 -20.65
C GLU A 149 11.02 14.91 -20.26
N THR A 150 11.16 16.17 -20.61
CA THR A 150 10.17 17.21 -20.34
C THR A 150 8.82 16.90 -20.99
N ALA A 151 8.82 16.38 -22.22
CA ALA A 151 7.60 15.96 -22.91
C ALA A 151 6.95 14.76 -22.22
N ALA A 152 7.75 13.81 -21.71
CA ALA A 152 7.25 12.69 -20.93
C ALA A 152 6.63 13.16 -19.61
N LEU A 153 7.31 14.04 -18.86
CA LEU A 153 6.80 14.62 -17.61
C LEU A 153 5.49 15.38 -17.82
N LYS A 154 5.40 16.20 -18.87
CA LYS A 154 4.14 16.90 -19.23
C LYS A 154 3.00 15.92 -19.50
N CYS A 155 3.25 14.83 -20.20
CA CYS A 155 2.23 13.81 -20.46
C CYS A 155 1.74 13.15 -19.17
N VAL A 156 2.65 12.77 -18.27
CA VAL A 156 2.31 12.19 -16.96
C VAL A 156 1.56 13.21 -16.11
N TYR A 157 2.02 14.45 -16.04
CA TYR A 157 1.35 15.53 -15.33
C TYR A 157 -0.08 15.74 -15.80
N MET A 158 -0.31 15.84 -17.11
CA MET A 158 -1.66 16.01 -17.68
C MET A 158 -2.56 14.79 -17.40
N ALA A 159 -2.01 13.59 -17.41
CA ALA A 159 -2.75 12.38 -17.05
C ALA A 159 -3.20 12.41 -15.59
N ILE A 160 -2.37 12.90 -14.68
CA ILE A 160 -2.68 13.06 -13.26
C ILE A 160 -3.72 14.18 -13.06
N MET A 161 -3.51 15.35 -13.66
CA MET A 161 -4.44 16.48 -13.56
C MET A 161 -5.83 16.14 -14.11
N SER A 162 -5.94 15.25 -15.10
CA SER A 162 -7.23 14.79 -15.61
C SER A 162 -8.04 13.96 -14.62
N LEU A 163 -7.41 13.48 -13.53
CA LEU A 163 -8.10 12.74 -12.46
C LEU A 163 -8.94 13.66 -11.58
N ASP A 164 -8.45 14.84 -11.34
CA ASP A 164 -9.12 15.88 -10.56
C ASP A 164 -8.79 17.27 -11.13
N PRO A 165 -9.49 17.68 -12.21
CA PRO A 165 -9.22 18.96 -12.87
C PRO A 165 -9.39 20.19 -11.99
N THR A 166 -10.18 20.05 -10.92
CA THR A 166 -10.49 21.17 -10.01
C THR A 166 -9.55 21.24 -8.81
N GLY A 167 -8.77 20.17 -8.54
CA GLY A 167 -7.94 20.05 -7.34
C GLY A 167 -8.73 19.97 -6.01
N ARG A 168 -10.06 19.85 -6.08
CA ARG A 168 -10.96 19.82 -4.90
C ARG A 168 -11.35 18.42 -4.45
N GLY A 169 -10.86 17.39 -5.16
CA GLY A 169 -11.29 16.02 -4.99
C GLY A 169 -12.70 15.77 -5.59
N GLN A 170 -13.00 14.52 -5.85
CA GLN A 170 -14.33 14.14 -6.32
C GLN A 170 -15.26 13.88 -5.11
N THR A 171 -16.46 14.42 -5.11
CA THR A 171 -17.49 14.22 -4.06
C THR A 171 -17.73 12.74 -3.75
N ARG A 172 -17.66 11.89 -4.77
CA ARG A 172 -17.77 10.42 -4.63
C ARG A 172 -16.63 9.81 -3.82
N TRP A 173 -15.46 10.41 -3.84
CA TRP A 173 -14.31 9.98 -3.04
C TRP A 173 -14.48 10.40 -1.57
N THR A 174 -14.89 11.64 -1.34
CA THR A 174 -15.09 12.15 0.02
C THR A 174 -16.13 11.36 0.80
N SER A 175 -17.24 10.95 0.19
CA SER A 175 -18.26 10.14 0.88
C SER A 175 -17.79 8.74 1.24
N ARG A 176 -17.00 8.09 0.38
CA ARG A 176 -16.42 6.75 0.66
C ARG A 176 -15.34 6.78 1.74
N TRP A 177 -14.60 7.88 1.83
CA TRP A 177 -13.50 8.03 2.77
C TRP A 177 -13.95 8.58 4.13
N LYS A 178 -15.15 9.13 4.24
CA LYS A 178 -15.60 9.81 5.45
C LYS A 178 -15.52 8.94 6.70
N THR A 179 -16.03 7.71 6.65
CA THR A 179 -15.97 6.76 7.76
C THR A 179 -14.52 6.40 8.11
N ALA A 180 -13.72 6.14 7.10
CA ALA A 180 -12.32 5.82 7.28
C ALA A 180 -11.50 7.01 7.82
N LEU A 181 -11.76 8.23 7.37
CA LEU A 181 -11.09 9.42 7.89
C LEU A 181 -11.38 9.61 9.39
N ASN A 182 -12.59 9.31 9.84
CA ASN A 182 -12.91 9.33 11.27
C ASN A 182 -12.14 8.25 12.03
N ALA A 183 -12.08 7.03 11.48
CA ALA A 183 -11.30 5.94 12.08
C ALA A 183 -9.80 6.27 12.14
N PHE A 184 -9.25 6.88 11.08
CA PHE A 184 -7.86 7.38 11.08
C PHE A 184 -7.63 8.45 12.14
N ASP A 185 -8.56 9.39 12.30
CA ASP A 185 -8.41 10.48 13.28
C ASP A 185 -8.38 9.94 14.72
N ILE A 186 -9.28 8.99 15.03
CA ILE A 186 -9.30 8.31 16.33
C ILE A 186 -8.02 7.50 16.54
N THR A 187 -7.63 6.69 15.56
CA THR A 187 -6.47 5.77 15.68
C THR A 187 -5.14 6.51 15.78
N PHE A 188 -5.03 7.68 15.17
CA PHE A 188 -3.82 8.50 15.14
C PHE A 188 -3.93 9.77 16.01
N ASP A 189 -4.70 9.71 17.10
CA ASP A 189 -4.77 10.74 18.16
C ASP A 189 -5.03 12.16 17.64
N GLY A 190 -5.96 12.30 16.70
CA GLY A 190 -6.35 13.62 16.17
C GLY A 190 -5.33 14.27 15.22
N ARG A 191 -4.28 13.56 14.80
CA ARG A 191 -3.26 14.06 13.85
C ARG A 191 -3.88 14.56 12.54
N LEU A 192 -4.96 13.90 12.10
CA LEU A 192 -5.68 14.28 10.88
C LEU A 192 -6.47 15.58 11.07
N SER A 193 -7.13 15.75 12.22
CA SER A 193 -7.87 16.97 12.56
C SER A 193 -6.94 18.16 12.76
N ALA A 194 -5.78 17.95 13.40
CA ALA A 194 -4.76 18.97 13.59
C ALA A 194 -4.19 19.51 12.26
N ALA A 195 -4.10 18.67 11.24
CA ALA A 195 -3.60 19.08 9.92
C ALA A 195 -4.62 19.86 9.07
N ARG A 196 -5.87 19.98 9.54
CA ARG A 196 -6.96 20.72 8.85
C ARG A 196 -7.21 22.13 9.38
N GLN A 197 -6.54 22.48 10.47
CA GLN A 197 -6.53 23.83 11.04
C GLN A 197 -5.43 24.66 10.41
#